data_32397dd9035af62e37f4c1f6afa2ce6a
#
_entry.id   32397dd9035af62e37f4c1f6afa2ce6a
#
_cell.length_a   1.000
_cell.length_b   1.000
_cell.length_c   1.000
_cell.angle_alpha   90.00
_cell.angle_beta   90.00
_cell.angle_gamma   90.00
#
_symmetry.space_group_name_H-M   'P 1'
#
loop_
_entity.id
_entity.type
_entity.pdbx_description
1 polymer ?
#
loop_
_entity_poly.entity_id
_entity_poly.type
_entity_poly.pdbx_seq_one_letter_code
_entity_poly.pdbx_strand_id
1 'polypeptide(L)'
;VTGTMEAPQVKGDFLAFDGSVMGELFQSIPGEYTYDGNDITLKNGFAYIYDGTAIVSGTVKPDMIDMDVSLNDISLSRMLPGRGADGKVNMRGHVSGTMEDPVFEGTISSRQISVGGTAIYMASAGICYQNHVVSLDDGIFNQKNGHFEWRGSYHMDSHTLQGFLRFKEWNIKEIMRLFKLPESAADGAVNGGMQIGGTLENPSIDFKADFLGGHLGDTPVGQGAVDFSYTNGALSIRQFHLPVGAGLLAAEGSMNSDGELAIQLAAKDMEMSWLPQILGRNDIRMGGRLTAGVVLSGNKTSPEADISIGIEHPNYGEISFDSFSLMANAKSNVVTLQNALVSKGNYRASAKGILPGNLFTGSTTDEAVPLSVDFNLDQADMN
;
A
#
# COMPACT_ATOMS: atom_id res chain seq x y z
N VAL A 1 -0.91 -50.63 -30.49
CA VAL A 1 -1.98 -51.23 -29.67
C VAL A 1 -1.59 -52.66 -29.35
N THR A 2 -1.65 -53.04 -28.08
CA THR A 2 -1.39 -54.37 -27.54
C THR A 2 -2.49 -54.73 -26.52
N GLY A 3 -2.48 -55.95 -25.98
CA GLY A 3 -3.50 -56.37 -24.99
C GLY A 3 -4.64 -57.15 -25.62
N THR A 4 -5.77 -57.28 -24.91
CA THR A 4 -6.99 -57.96 -25.35
C THR A 4 -8.07 -56.97 -25.72
N MET A 5 -9.17 -57.39 -26.34
CA MET A 5 -10.31 -56.51 -26.62
C MET A 5 -11.00 -56.00 -25.33
N GLU A 6 -10.87 -56.74 -24.22
CA GLU A 6 -11.42 -56.35 -22.89
C GLU A 6 -10.48 -55.48 -22.09
N ALA A 7 -9.15 -55.53 -22.36
CA ALA A 7 -8.11 -54.73 -21.75
C ALA A 7 -7.10 -54.25 -22.81
N PRO A 8 -7.47 -53.32 -23.67
CA PRO A 8 -6.59 -52.80 -24.71
C PRO A 8 -5.51 -51.91 -24.06
N GLN A 9 -4.27 -52.12 -24.52
CA GLN A 9 -3.16 -51.22 -24.18
C GLN A 9 -2.82 -50.39 -25.41
N VAL A 10 -2.90 -49.10 -25.30
CA VAL A 10 -2.56 -48.17 -26.36
C VAL A 10 -1.41 -47.26 -25.88
N LYS A 11 -0.37 -47.19 -26.70
CA LYS A 11 0.69 -46.21 -26.54
C LYS A 11 0.76 -45.39 -27.81
N GLY A 12 0.85 -44.06 -27.65
CA GLY A 12 0.92 -43.16 -28.80
C GLY A 12 1.38 -41.76 -28.38
N ASP A 13 1.66 -40.99 -29.40
CA ASP A 13 1.91 -39.56 -29.26
C ASP A 13 0.61 -38.82 -29.57
N PHE A 14 0.41 -37.69 -28.93
CA PHE A 14 -0.67 -36.80 -29.27
C PHE A 14 -0.13 -35.39 -29.55
N LEU A 15 -0.88 -34.67 -30.34
CA LEU A 15 -0.62 -33.28 -30.63
C LEU A 15 -1.97 -32.55 -30.64
N ALA A 16 -2.24 -31.81 -29.56
CA ALA A 16 -3.42 -30.97 -29.47
C ALA A 16 -3.14 -29.63 -30.17
N PHE A 17 -4.09 -29.15 -30.96
CA PHE A 17 -3.98 -27.90 -31.72
C PHE A 17 -5.11 -26.95 -31.34
N ASP A 18 -4.80 -25.64 -31.44
CA ASP A 18 -5.78 -24.54 -31.42
C ASP A 18 -6.79 -24.60 -30.26
N GLY A 19 -6.29 -24.91 -29.09
CA GLY A 19 -7.08 -24.96 -27.86
C GLY A 19 -6.83 -23.76 -26.94
N SER A 20 -7.48 -23.77 -25.77
CA SER A 20 -7.22 -22.80 -24.71
C SER A 20 -7.07 -23.49 -23.36
N VAL A 21 -6.16 -22.99 -22.55
CA VAL A 21 -5.99 -23.37 -21.15
C VAL A 21 -6.09 -22.10 -20.31
N MET A 22 -7.00 -22.07 -19.34
CA MET A 22 -7.28 -20.91 -18.47
C MET A 22 -7.56 -19.60 -19.26
N GLY A 23 -8.19 -19.74 -20.47
CA GLY A 23 -8.49 -18.59 -21.33
C GLY A 23 -7.35 -18.16 -22.27
N GLU A 24 -6.16 -18.73 -22.15
CA GLU A 24 -5.04 -18.50 -23.07
C GLU A 24 -5.03 -19.53 -24.20
N LEU A 25 -4.84 -19.03 -25.41
CA LEU A 25 -4.76 -19.87 -26.61
C LEU A 25 -3.38 -20.53 -26.70
N PHE A 26 -3.36 -21.81 -27.01
CA PHE A 26 -2.14 -22.52 -27.40
C PHE A 26 -2.21 -22.99 -28.85
N GLN A 27 -1.08 -22.95 -29.54
CA GLN A 27 -0.98 -23.43 -30.91
C GLN A 27 -0.85 -24.97 -30.99
N SER A 28 -0.04 -25.53 -30.10
CA SER A 28 0.13 -26.97 -30.02
C SER A 28 0.63 -27.43 -28.66
N ILE A 29 0.14 -28.57 -28.22
CA ILE A 29 0.64 -29.29 -27.04
C ILE A 29 1.02 -30.70 -27.49
N PRO A 30 2.30 -30.98 -27.72
CA PRO A 30 2.79 -32.34 -27.93
C PRO A 30 2.85 -33.11 -26.61
N GLY A 31 2.67 -34.39 -26.66
CA GLY A 31 2.84 -35.28 -25.51
C GLY A 31 2.74 -36.74 -25.89
N GLU A 32 3.16 -37.59 -24.98
CA GLU A 32 3.01 -39.06 -25.10
C GLU A 32 1.91 -39.50 -24.13
N TYR A 33 1.14 -40.49 -24.52
CA TYR A 33 0.15 -41.11 -23.64
C TYR A 33 0.22 -42.62 -23.69
N THR A 34 -0.19 -43.25 -22.61
CA THR A 34 -0.51 -44.66 -22.52
C THR A 34 -1.92 -44.83 -21.96
N TYR A 35 -2.72 -45.72 -22.57
CA TYR A 35 -4.05 -46.11 -22.11
C TYR A 35 -4.07 -47.61 -21.88
N ASP A 36 -4.52 -48.04 -20.71
CA ASP A 36 -4.51 -49.44 -20.30
C ASP A 36 -5.92 -50.11 -20.27
N GLY A 37 -6.93 -49.44 -20.81
CA GLY A 37 -8.33 -49.86 -20.80
C GLY A 37 -9.17 -49.14 -19.74
N ASN A 38 -8.54 -48.42 -18.79
CA ASN A 38 -9.18 -47.64 -17.75
C ASN A 38 -8.51 -46.29 -17.54
N ASP A 39 -7.20 -46.27 -17.40
CA ASP A 39 -6.43 -45.10 -17.03
C ASP A 39 -5.66 -44.54 -18.24
N ILE A 40 -5.59 -43.19 -18.31
CA ILE A 40 -4.76 -42.47 -19.28
C ILE A 40 -3.57 -41.87 -18.53
N THR A 41 -2.37 -42.33 -18.84
CA THR A 41 -1.13 -41.74 -18.34
C THR A 41 -0.54 -40.83 -19.40
N LEU A 42 -0.35 -39.56 -19.04
CA LEU A 42 0.31 -38.55 -19.86
C LEU A 42 1.80 -38.50 -19.49
N LYS A 43 2.66 -38.41 -20.49
CA LYS A 43 4.11 -38.20 -20.30
C LYS A 43 4.53 -37.03 -21.16
N ASN A 44 5.30 -36.12 -20.53
CA ASN A 44 5.93 -34.99 -21.22
C ASN A 44 4.96 -34.13 -22.05
N GLY A 45 3.74 -33.90 -21.56
CA GLY A 45 2.86 -32.89 -22.13
C GLY A 45 3.54 -31.51 -21.99
N PHE A 46 3.72 -30.80 -23.10
CA PHE A 46 4.46 -29.56 -23.16
C PHE A 46 3.66 -28.48 -23.88
N ALA A 47 3.52 -27.30 -23.29
CA ALA A 47 2.86 -26.17 -23.92
C ALA A 47 3.64 -24.86 -23.71
N TYR A 48 3.54 -23.94 -24.67
CA TYR A 48 3.91 -22.55 -24.49
C TYR A 48 2.70 -21.77 -24.03
N ILE A 49 2.81 -21.08 -22.88
CA ILE A 49 1.74 -20.31 -22.26
C ILE A 49 2.32 -19.08 -21.56
N TYR A 50 1.69 -17.93 -21.71
CA TYR A 50 2.12 -16.66 -21.08
C TYR A 50 3.62 -16.33 -21.27
N ASP A 51 4.14 -16.52 -22.48
CA ASP A 51 5.56 -16.35 -22.83
C ASP A 51 6.53 -17.28 -22.05
N GLY A 52 6.02 -18.30 -21.37
CA GLY A 52 6.76 -19.32 -20.66
C GLY A 52 6.40 -20.72 -21.14
N THR A 53 6.69 -21.71 -20.31
CA THR A 53 6.43 -23.13 -20.63
C THR A 53 5.67 -23.83 -19.52
N ALA A 54 4.75 -24.69 -19.90
CA ALA A 54 4.06 -25.64 -19.03
C ALA A 54 4.47 -27.07 -19.37
N ILE A 55 4.78 -27.87 -18.36
CA ILE A 55 5.07 -29.30 -18.48
C ILE A 55 4.10 -30.02 -17.57
N VAL A 56 3.45 -31.02 -18.08
CA VAL A 56 2.44 -31.81 -17.38
C VAL A 56 2.70 -33.31 -17.59
N SER A 57 2.67 -34.07 -16.50
CA SER A 57 2.77 -35.53 -16.54
C SER A 57 1.94 -36.13 -15.40
N GLY A 58 1.40 -37.32 -15.60
CA GLY A 58 0.60 -38.00 -14.58
C GLY A 58 -0.48 -38.89 -15.18
N THR A 59 -1.45 -39.26 -14.37
CA THR A 59 -2.52 -40.20 -14.72
C THR A 59 -3.88 -39.57 -14.50
N VAL A 60 -4.75 -39.73 -15.49
CA VAL A 60 -6.17 -39.41 -15.42
C VAL A 60 -6.96 -40.68 -15.42
N LYS A 61 -7.72 -40.91 -14.36
CA LYS A 61 -8.67 -42.01 -14.18
C LYS A 61 -10.09 -41.51 -14.40
N PRO A 62 -11.10 -42.36 -14.56
CA PRO A 62 -12.47 -41.93 -14.74
C PRO A 62 -12.98 -40.97 -13.69
N ASP A 63 -12.56 -41.14 -12.43
CA ASP A 63 -13.03 -40.34 -11.28
C ASP A 63 -11.91 -39.56 -10.59
N MET A 64 -10.67 -39.63 -11.03
CA MET A 64 -9.53 -39.06 -10.34
C MET A 64 -8.48 -38.49 -11.28
N ILE A 65 -7.83 -37.45 -10.82
CA ILE A 65 -6.65 -36.83 -11.44
C ILE A 65 -5.46 -37.04 -10.51
N ASP A 66 -4.31 -37.33 -11.06
CA ASP A 66 -3.03 -37.45 -10.35
C ASP A 66 -1.94 -36.97 -11.31
N MET A 67 -1.60 -35.66 -11.24
CA MET A 67 -0.77 -35.02 -12.26
C MET A 67 0.24 -34.06 -11.63
N ASP A 68 1.49 -34.13 -12.07
CA ASP A 68 2.53 -33.17 -11.80
C ASP A 68 2.50 -32.04 -12.84
N VAL A 69 2.55 -30.80 -12.38
CA VAL A 69 2.55 -29.59 -13.19
C VAL A 69 3.77 -28.74 -12.88
N SER A 70 4.47 -28.32 -13.93
CA SER A 70 5.56 -27.34 -13.82
C SER A 70 5.34 -26.21 -14.82
N LEU A 71 5.25 -24.99 -14.31
CA LEU A 71 5.22 -23.77 -15.10
C LEU A 71 6.57 -23.06 -14.94
N ASN A 72 7.23 -22.74 -16.04
CA ASN A 72 8.53 -22.11 -16.01
C ASN A 72 8.52 -20.81 -16.81
N ASP A 73 9.11 -19.80 -16.23
CA ASP A 73 9.29 -18.46 -16.83
C ASP A 73 7.98 -17.79 -17.28
N ILE A 74 6.88 -18.04 -16.60
CA ILE A 74 5.57 -17.45 -16.90
C ILE A 74 5.61 -15.94 -16.69
N SER A 75 5.24 -15.17 -17.70
CA SER A 75 5.18 -13.71 -17.66
C SER A 75 3.97 -13.22 -16.85
N LEU A 76 4.22 -12.49 -15.76
CA LEU A 76 3.16 -11.89 -14.93
C LEU A 76 2.35 -10.85 -15.69
N SER A 77 2.99 -10.05 -16.55
CA SER A 77 2.31 -9.02 -17.33
C SER A 77 1.32 -9.61 -18.36
N ARG A 78 1.60 -10.83 -18.84
CA ARG A 78 0.71 -11.58 -19.71
C ARG A 78 -0.42 -12.28 -18.95
N MET A 79 -0.08 -12.85 -17.79
CA MET A 79 -1.05 -13.54 -16.92
C MET A 79 -2.02 -12.57 -16.21
N LEU A 80 -1.56 -11.37 -15.86
CA LEU A 80 -2.31 -10.36 -15.11
C LEU A 80 -2.31 -9.01 -15.87
N PRO A 81 -2.92 -8.91 -17.06
CA PRO A 81 -2.87 -7.70 -17.88
C PRO A 81 -3.51 -6.51 -17.15
N GLY A 82 -2.83 -5.35 -17.20
CA GLY A 82 -3.34 -4.11 -16.62
C GLY A 82 -3.25 -4.01 -15.09
N ARG A 83 -2.70 -5.01 -14.39
CA ARG A 83 -2.53 -5.00 -12.92
C ARG A 83 -1.21 -4.38 -12.46
N GLY A 84 -0.38 -3.88 -13.37
CA GLY A 84 0.92 -3.28 -13.03
C GLY A 84 1.93 -4.28 -12.45
N ALA A 85 1.75 -5.57 -12.75
CA ALA A 85 2.68 -6.63 -12.40
C ALA A 85 3.54 -7.00 -13.61
N ASP A 86 4.85 -7.15 -13.40
CA ASP A 86 5.82 -7.57 -14.42
C ASP A 86 6.87 -8.50 -13.82
N GLY A 87 7.54 -9.25 -14.70
CA GLY A 87 8.54 -10.24 -14.33
C GLY A 87 8.09 -11.65 -14.61
N LYS A 88 8.91 -12.63 -14.20
CA LYS A 88 8.70 -14.04 -14.48
C LYS A 88 8.54 -14.84 -13.19
N VAL A 89 7.58 -15.77 -13.20
CA VAL A 89 7.34 -16.70 -12.09
C VAL A 89 7.49 -18.14 -12.55
N ASN A 90 7.90 -18.99 -11.62
CA ASN A 90 7.92 -20.44 -11.76
C ASN A 90 6.96 -21.06 -10.75
N MET A 91 6.25 -22.09 -11.14
CA MET A 91 5.36 -22.86 -10.27
C MET A 91 5.61 -24.35 -10.48
N ARG A 92 5.63 -25.10 -9.39
CA ARG A 92 5.67 -26.56 -9.43
C ARG A 92 4.69 -27.10 -8.42
N GLY A 93 3.95 -28.11 -8.79
CA GLY A 93 3.02 -28.72 -7.88
C GLY A 93 2.37 -29.95 -8.47
N HIS A 94 1.49 -30.50 -7.67
CA HIS A 94 0.74 -31.72 -7.91
C HIS A 94 -0.75 -31.41 -7.89
N VAL A 95 -1.45 -31.88 -8.90
CA VAL A 95 -2.91 -31.84 -8.99
C VAL A 95 -3.44 -33.22 -8.67
N SER A 96 -4.33 -33.33 -7.70
CA SER A 96 -5.01 -34.55 -7.30
C SER A 96 -6.50 -34.32 -7.11
N GLY A 97 -7.26 -35.36 -6.76
CA GLY A 97 -8.70 -35.28 -6.52
C GLY A 97 -9.54 -35.66 -7.74
N THR A 98 -10.74 -35.12 -7.84
CA THR A 98 -11.65 -35.37 -8.96
C THR A 98 -11.61 -34.24 -9.99
N MET A 99 -12.19 -34.45 -11.16
CA MET A 99 -12.34 -33.39 -12.17
C MET A 99 -13.24 -32.23 -11.69
N GLU A 100 -14.20 -32.53 -10.81
CA GLU A 100 -15.14 -31.55 -10.27
C GLU A 100 -14.56 -30.80 -9.05
N ASP A 101 -13.71 -31.47 -8.27
CA ASP A 101 -13.09 -30.92 -7.07
C ASP A 101 -11.58 -31.24 -7.05
N PRO A 102 -10.80 -30.57 -7.89
CA PRO A 102 -9.35 -30.75 -7.95
C PRO A 102 -8.67 -30.09 -6.74
N VAL A 103 -7.63 -30.75 -6.26
CA VAL A 103 -6.71 -30.21 -5.24
C VAL A 103 -5.37 -29.94 -5.91
N PHE A 104 -4.84 -28.74 -5.75
CA PHE A 104 -3.48 -28.40 -6.19
C PHE A 104 -2.63 -28.05 -4.96
N GLU A 105 -1.47 -28.67 -4.85
CA GLU A 105 -0.46 -28.35 -3.84
C GLU A 105 0.88 -28.12 -4.53
N GLY A 106 1.55 -27.02 -4.19
CA GLY A 106 2.78 -26.70 -4.89
C GLY A 106 3.54 -25.54 -4.30
N THR A 107 4.50 -25.06 -5.07
CA THR A 107 5.30 -23.87 -4.75
C THR A 107 5.31 -22.91 -5.93
N ILE A 108 5.28 -21.61 -5.61
CA ILE A 108 5.51 -20.53 -6.56
C ILE A 108 6.80 -19.80 -6.19
N SER A 109 7.57 -19.40 -7.17
CA SER A 109 8.82 -18.65 -6.92
C SER A 109 9.16 -17.70 -8.06
N SER A 110 9.91 -16.66 -7.73
CA SER A 110 10.48 -15.72 -8.69
C SER A 110 11.81 -15.18 -8.19
N ARG A 111 12.72 -14.90 -9.11
CA ARG A 111 13.97 -14.19 -8.80
C ARG A 111 13.74 -12.69 -8.68
N GLN A 112 12.91 -12.15 -9.54
CA GLN A 112 12.58 -10.73 -9.55
C GLN A 112 11.24 -10.51 -10.24
N ILE A 113 10.37 -9.76 -9.58
CA ILE A 113 9.12 -9.23 -10.13
C ILE A 113 9.03 -7.75 -9.80
N SER A 114 8.13 -7.06 -10.48
CA SER A 114 7.77 -5.68 -10.17
C SER A 114 6.26 -5.59 -9.98
N VAL A 115 5.82 -4.91 -8.94
CA VAL A 115 4.40 -4.65 -8.68
C VAL A 115 4.23 -3.16 -8.38
N GLY A 116 3.41 -2.47 -9.17
CA GLY A 116 3.21 -1.03 -9.02
C GLY A 116 4.50 -0.20 -9.15
N GLY A 117 5.49 -0.67 -9.93
CA GLY A 117 6.80 -0.03 -10.08
C GLY A 117 7.82 -0.37 -8.98
N THR A 118 7.41 -1.16 -7.99
CA THR A 118 8.28 -1.60 -6.88
C THR A 118 8.88 -2.95 -7.19
N ALA A 119 10.22 -3.06 -7.16
CA ALA A 119 10.93 -4.30 -7.40
C ALA A 119 10.91 -5.20 -6.15
N ILE A 120 10.60 -6.46 -6.35
CA ILE A 120 10.56 -7.54 -5.37
C ILE A 120 11.55 -8.62 -5.82
N TYR A 121 12.37 -9.11 -4.91
CA TYR A 121 13.42 -10.07 -5.20
C TYR A 121 13.22 -11.35 -4.39
N MET A 122 13.63 -12.48 -4.95
CA MET A 122 13.64 -13.78 -4.28
C MET A 122 12.31 -14.14 -3.63
N ALA A 123 11.21 -13.91 -4.36
CA ALA A 123 9.87 -14.25 -3.89
C ALA A 123 9.64 -15.76 -3.98
N SER A 124 9.07 -16.34 -2.93
CA SER A 124 8.59 -17.73 -2.92
C SER A 124 7.45 -17.91 -1.93
N ALA A 125 6.56 -18.87 -2.22
CA ALA A 125 5.48 -19.29 -1.31
C ALA A 125 5.07 -20.73 -1.61
N GLY A 126 4.54 -21.41 -0.60
CA GLY A 126 3.66 -22.56 -0.81
C GLY A 126 2.33 -22.09 -1.36
N ILE A 127 1.72 -22.83 -2.28
CA ILE A 127 0.40 -22.56 -2.83
C ILE A 127 -0.44 -23.83 -2.76
N CYS A 128 -1.65 -23.70 -2.22
CA CYS A 128 -2.64 -24.77 -2.21
C CYS A 128 -3.97 -24.23 -2.75
N TYR A 129 -4.61 -25.02 -3.58
CA TYR A 129 -5.99 -24.80 -4.02
C TYR A 129 -6.82 -26.02 -3.63
N GLN A 130 -7.85 -25.80 -2.84
CA GLN A 130 -8.81 -26.83 -2.43
C GLN A 130 -10.14 -26.17 -2.06
N ASN A 131 -11.28 -26.82 -2.39
CA ASN A 131 -12.62 -26.34 -2.01
C ASN A 131 -12.86 -24.86 -2.36
N HIS A 132 -12.46 -24.44 -3.56
CA HIS A 132 -12.54 -23.05 -4.04
C HIS A 132 -11.76 -22.01 -3.18
N VAL A 133 -10.80 -22.47 -2.39
CA VAL A 133 -9.89 -21.63 -1.61
C VAL A 133 -8.49 -21.73 -2.21
N VAL A 134 -7.90 -20.59 -2.54
CA VAL A 134 -6.47 -20.47 -2.82
C VAL A 134 -5.78 -20.00 -1.54
N SER A 135 -4.84 -20.76 -1.03
CA SER A 135 -3.98 -20.37 0.09
C SER A 135 -2.53 -20.23 -0.33
N LEU A 136 -1.85 -19.32 0.30
CA LEU A 136 -0.43 -19.04 0.14
C LEU A 136 0.21 -19.09 1.53
N ASP A 137 1.13 -20.02 1.71
CA ASP A 137 1.78 -20.29 2.99
C ASP A 137 3.30 -20.12 2.86
N ASP A 138 3.94 -19.79 3.99
CA ASP A 138 5.39 -19.62 4.10
C ASP A 138 5.97 -18.69 3.02
N GLY A 139 5.19 -17.67 2.65
CA GLY A 139 5.58 -16.68 1.67
C GLY A 139 6.73 -15.83 2.18
N ILE A 140 7.77 -15.69 1.37
CA ILE A 140 8.89 -14.78 1.63
C ILE A 140 9.20 -13.97 0.38
N PHE A 141 9.62 -12.74 0.57
CA PHE A 141 10.25 -11.95 -0.48
C PHE A 141 11.16 -10.88 0.11
N ASN A 142 12.04 -10.33 -0.70
CA ASN A 142 12.95 -9.26 -0.31
C ASN A 142 12.74 -8.02 -1.18
N GLN A 143 12.94 -6.85 -0.60
CA GLN A 143 12.92 -5.57 -1.27
C GLN A 143 14.11 -4.74 -0.79
N LYS A 144 15.15 -4.62 -1.60
CA LYS A 144 16.44 -4.06 -1.15
C LYS A 144 16.91 -4.72 0.15
N ASN A 145 16.89 -3.97 1.26
CA ASN A 145 17.25 -4.47 2.59
C ASN A 145 16.04 -5.04 3.36
N GLY A 146 14.82 -4.77 2.89
CA GLY A 146 13.61 -5.22 3.54
C GLY A 146 13.36 -6.71 3.32
N HIS A 147 12.98 -7.40 4.39
CA HIS A 147 12.57 -8.80 4.39
C HIS A 147 11.08 -8.91 4.75
N PHE A 148 10.35 -9.71 3.99
CA PHE A 148 8.90 -9.85 4.11
C PHE A 148 8.54 -11.33 4.25
N GLU A 149 7.68 -11.62 5.22
CA GLU A 149 7.03 -12.90 5.42
C GLU A 149 5.53 -12.69 5.25
N TRP A 150 4.87 -13.56 4.50
CA TRP A 150 3.45 -13.42 4.26
C TRP A 150 2.74 -14.76 4.15
N ARG A 151 1.48 -14.78 4.51
CA ARG A 151 0.56 -15.90 4.33
C ARG A 151 -0.84 -15.34 4.13
N GLY A 152 -1.68 -16.10 3.44
CA GLY A 152 -3.05 -15.67 3.23
C GLY A 152 -3.85 -16.66 2.44
N SER A 153 -5.15 -16.43 2.40
CA SER A 153 -6.09 -17.21 1.61
C SER A 153 -7.14 -16.33 0.96
N TYR A 154 -7.62 -16.78 -0.18
CA TYR A 154 -8.70 -16.16 -0.92
C TYR A 154 -9.77 -17.20 -1.21
N HIS A 155 -10.97 -16.95 -0.74
CA HIS A 155 -12.14 -17.79 -0.94
C HIS A 155 -12.89 -17.31 -2.18
N MET A 156 -12.93 -18.13 -3.23
CA MET A 156 -13.42 -17.71 -4.55
C MET A 156 -14.93 -17.46 -4.56
N ASP A 157 -15.72 -18.24 -3.83
CA ASP A 157 -17.19 -18.11 -3.81
C ASP A 157 -17.66 -16.89 -3.02
N SER A 158 -17.07 -16.63 -1.87
CA SER A 158 -17.43 -15.51 -0.99
C SER A 158 -16.65 -14.23 -1.29
N HIS A 159 -15.64 -14.31 -2.17
CA HIS A 159 -14.69 -13.23 -2.47
C HIS A 159 -13.99 -12.68 -1.23
N THR A 160 -13.83 -13.51 -0.19
CA THR A 160 -13.19 -13.10 1.05
C THR A 160 -11.70 -13.35 1.01
N LEU A 161 -10.96 -12.36 1.50
CA LEU A 161 -9.52 -12.37 1.66
C LEU A 161 -9.17 -12.45 3.14
N GLN A 162 -8.18 -13.26 3.49
CA GLN A 162 -7.51 -13.24 4.78
C GLN A 162 -6.02 -13.29 4.56
N GLY A 163 -5.26 -12.47 5.26
CA GLY A 163 -3.82 -12.44 5.09
C GLY A 163 -3.10 -11.79 6.26
N PHE A 164 -1.85 -12.15 6.37
CA PHE A 164 -0.91 -11.57 7.32
C PHE A 164 0.41 -11.30 6.60
N LEU A 165 0.92 -10.10 6.76
CA LEU A 165 2.22 -9.66 6.27
C LEU A 165 3.05 -9.20 7.46
N ARG A 166 4.27 -9.73 7.59
CA ARG A 166 5.30 -9.22 8.49
C ARG A 166 6.43 -8.65 7.65
N PHE A 167 6.98 -7.53 8.08
CA PHE A 167 8.11 -6.90 7.41
C PHE A 167 9.16 -6.44 8.41
N LYS A 168 10.42 -6.56 7.98
CA LYS A 168 11.59 -6.05 8.67
C LYS A 168 12.38 -5.16 7.74
N GLU A 169 12.87 -4.04 8.25
CA GLU A 169 13.70 -3.06 7.53
C GLU A 169 13.06 -2.58 6.21
N TRP A 170 11.72 -2.45 6.17
CA TRP A 170 11.04 -1.91 5.00
C TRP A 170 11.40 -0.44 4.85
N ASN A 171 12.00 -0.07 3.71
CA ASN A 171 12.47 1.27 3.46
C ASN A 171 11.31 2.26 3.33
N ILE A 172 11.38 3.37 4.06
CA ILE A 172 10.32 4.39 4.07
C ILE A 172 10.09 5.01 2.68
N LYS A 173 11.14 5.15 1.84
CA LYS A 173 11.00 5.66 0.47
C LYS A 173 10.13 4.75 -0.40
N GLU A 174 10.21 3.44 -0.21
CA GLU A 174 9.35 2.50 -0.93
C GLU A 174 7.89 2.63 -0.47
N ILE A 175 7.66 2.88 0.81
CA ILE A 175 6.33 3.16 1.36
C ILE A 175 5.79 4.48 0.77
N MET A 176 6.59 5.55 0.77
CA MET A 176 6.22 6.84 0.20
C MET A 176 5.87 6.72 -1.29
N ARG A 177 6.63 5.92 -2.04
CA ARG A 177 6.37 5.66 -3.47
C ARG A 177 5.01 4.98 -3.68
N LEU A 178 4.66 3.99 -2.87
CA LEU A 178 3.34 3.33 -2.93
C LEU A 178 2.19 4.31 -2.74
N PHE A 179 2.37 5.30 -1.87
CA PHE A 179 1.37 6.35 -1.61
C PHE A 179 1.54 7.60 -2.48
N LYS A 180 2.45 7.57 -3.49
CA LYS A 180 2.76 8.69 -4.38
C LYS A 180 3.18 9.97 -3.64
N LEU A 181 3.85 9.81 -2.51
CA LEU A 181 4.40 10.90 -1.71
C LEU A 181 5.82 11.27 -2.19
N PRO A 182 6.29 12.52 -1.97
CA PRO A 182 7.64 12.94 -2.33
C PRO A 182 8.71 12.13 -1.60
N GLU A 183 9.56 11.39 -2.33
CA GLU A 183 10.57 10.48 -1.75
C GLU A 183 11.86 11.19 -1.28
N SER A 184 12.10 12.42 -1.75
CA SER A 184 13.40 13.10 -1.59
C SER A 184 13.69 13.58 -0.18
N ALA A 185 12.67 13.74 0.65
CA ALA A 185 12.80 14.38 1.95
C ALA A 185 12.98 13.43 3.14
N ALA A 186 12.71 12.14 2.99
CA ALA A 186 12.74 11.21 4.11
C ALA A 186 13.56 9.95 3.80
N ASP A 187 14.28 9.44 4.79
CA ASP A 187 14.88 8.11 4.79
C ASP A 187 14.61 7.39 6.12
N GLY A 188 14.92 6.10 6.16
CA GLY A 188 14.73 5.26 7.32
C GLY A 188 14.07 3.92 6.95
N ALA A 189 13.78 3.15 7.97
CA ALA A 189 13.16 1.85 7.83
C ALA A 189 12.11 1.60 8.92
N VAL A 190 11.18 0.69 8.63
CA VAL A 190 10.14 0.25 9.56
C VAL A 190 10.14 -1.27 9.71
N ASN A 191 9.85 -1.72 10.92
CA ASN A 191 9.49 -3.11 11.22
C ASN A 191 8.00 -3.16 11.59
N GLY A 192 7.32 -4.23 11.23
CA GLY A 192 5.94 -4.33 11.62
C GLY A 192 5.19 -5.49 10.99
N GLY A 193 3.86 -5.35 11.03
CA GLY A 193 2.96 -6.32 10.43
C GLY A 193 1.62 -5.70 10.06
N MET A 194 0.94 -6.40 9.18
CA MET A 194 -0.37 -6.03 8.70
C MET A 194 -1.24 -7.29 8.62
N GLN A 195 -2.43 -7.23 9.18
CA GLN A 195 -3.49 -8.19 8.92
C GLN A 195 -4.46 -7.60 7.90
N ILE A 196 -4.85 -8.41 6.93
CA ILE A 196 -5.83 -8.05 5.91
C ILE A 196 -6.96 -9.08 6.00
N GLY A 197 -8.19 -8.61 5.92
CA GLY A 197 -9.38 -9.45 5.89
C GLY A 197 -10.52 -8.80 5.11
N GLY A 198 -11.69 -9.45 5.12
CA GLY A 198 -12.89 -8.95 4.46
C GLY A 198 -12.94 -9.28 2.98
N THR A 199 -13.63 -8.47 2.18
CA THR A 199 -13.72 -8.60 0.73
C THR A 199 -12.88 -7.53 0.04
N LEU A 200 -12.66 -7.67 -1.28
CA LEU A 200 -11.98 -6.63 -2.07
C LEU A 200 -12.73 -5.29 -2.06
N GLU A 201 -14.06 -5.33 -1.91
CA GLU A 201 -14.91 -4.13 -1.85
C GLU A 201 -14.96 -3.53 -0.43
N ASN A 202 -14.89 -4.37 0.60
CA ASN A 202 -14.92 -3.98 1.99
C ASN A 202 -13.75 -4.61 2.75
N PRO A 203 -12.53 -4.12 2.56
CA PRO A 203 -11.35 -4.66 3.22
C PRO A 203 -11.33 -4.30 4.71
N SER A 204 -10.78 -5.20 5.50
CA SER A 204 -10.39 -4.96 6.88
C SER A 204 -8.86 -4.99 6.96
N ILE A 205 -8.27 -3.96 7.55
CA ILE A 205 -6.82 -3.82 7.70
C ILE A 205 -6.52 -3.50 9.16
N ASP A 206 -5.61 -4.24 9.77
CA ASP A 206 -4.99 -3.91 11.05
C ASP A 206 -3.49 -3.78 10.83
N PHE A 207 -2.95 -2.59 11.05
CA PHE A 207 -1.56 -2.25 10.75
C PHE A 207 -0.84 -1.77 12.00
N LYS A 208 0.32 -2.36 12.26
CA LYS A 208 1.20 -1.95 13.35
C LYS A 208 2.65 -1.98 12.89
N ALA A 209 3.36 -0.86 13.09
CA ALA A 209 4.76 -0.76 12.74
C ALA A 209 5.54 0.16 13.68
N ASP A 210 6.81 -0.18 13.86
CA ASP A 210 7.80 0.63 14.57
C ASP A 210 8.77 1.24 13.55
N PHE A 211 8.93 2.55 13.57
CA PHE A 211 9.93 3.26 12.81
C PHE A 211 11.29 3.15 13.54
N LEU A 212 12.33 2.71 12.83
CA LEU A 212 13.63 2.41 13.42
C LEU A 212 14.54 3.63 13.58
N GLY A 213 14.12 4.77 13.03
CA GLY A 213 14.91 5.99 12.93
C GLY A 213 15.38 6.26 11.51
N GLY A 214 15.80 7.51 11.26
CA GLY A 214 16.21 7.99 9.94
C GLY A 214 16.36 9.49 9.92
N HIS A 215 16.08 10.12 8.77
CA HIS A 215 16.14 11.57 8.62
C HIS A 215 14.95 12.09 7.82
N LEU A 216 14.59 13.33 8.08
CA LEU A 216 13.68 14.15 7.30
C LEU A 216 14.44 15.39 6.83
N GLY A 217 14.94 15.36 5.56
CA GLY A 217 16.00 16.27 5.14
C GLY A 217 17.25 16.05 5.99
N ASP A 218 17.75 17.13 6.60
CA ASP A 218 18.90 17.08 7.52
C ASP A 218 18.51 16.83 8.99
N THR A 219 17.19 16.74 9.28
CA THR A 219 16.69 16.59 10.64
C THR A 219 16.61 15.11 11.01
N PRO A 220 17.26 14.66 12.10
CA PRO A 220 17.16 13.27 12.53
C PRO A 220 15.75 12.93 13.01
N VAL A 221 15.28 11.75 12.64
CA VAL A 221 13.99 11.18 13.09
C VAL A 221 14.30 10.02 14.03
N GLY A 222 13.76 10.07 15.23
CA GLY A 222 13.94 9.04 16.26
C GLY A 222 13.06 7.82 16.01
N GLN A 223 13.09 6.87 16.96
CA GLN A 223 12.22 5.71 16.93
C GLN A 223 10.77 6.15 17.19
N GLY A 224 9.87 5.67 16.34
CA GLY A 224 8.45 6.00 16.40
C GLY A 224 7.58 4.76 16.26
N ALA A 225 6.27 4.94 16.39
CA ALA A 225 5.30 3.86 16.24
C ALA A 225 4.04 4.34 15.53
N VAL A 226 3.43 3.43 14.77
CA VAL A 226 2.12 3.62 14.16
C VAL A 226 1.27 2.37 14.40
N ASP A 227 0.03 2.57 14.81
CA ASP A 227 -0.96 1.53 15.05
C ASP A 227 -2.34 2.04 14.62
N PHE A 228 -2.91 1.45 13.56
CA PHE A 228 -4.24 1.80 13.10
C PHE A 228 -5.00 0.59 12.59
N SER A 229 -6.32 0.69 12.58
CA SER A 229 -7.20 -0.27 11.91
C SER A 229 -8.20 0.43 11.01
N TYR A 230 -8.56 -0.26 9.94
CA TYR A 230 -9.62 0.13 9.02
C TYR A 230 -10.54 -1.06 8.79
N THR A 231 -11.83 -0.91 9.01
CA THR A 231 -12.83 -1.98 8.83
C THR A 231 -14.17 -1.39 8.46
N ASN A 232 -14.78 -1.86 7.39
CA ASN A 232 -16.11 -1.43 6.95
C ASN A 232 -16.29 0.09 6.87
N GLY A 233 -15.29 0.79 6.33
CA GLY A 233 -15.33 2.24 6.22
C GLY A 233 -14.92 3.01 7.49
N ALA A 234 -14.81 2.33 8.64
CA ALA A 234 -14.33 2.93 9.88
C ALA A 234 -12.81 2.86 9.99
N LEU A 235 -12.18 3.98 10.37
CA LEU A 235 -10.75 4.10 10.66
C LEU A 235 -10.56 4.33 12.17
N SER A 236 -9.62 3.64 12.78
CA SER A 236 -9.18 3.94 14.15
C SER A 236 -7.66 4.08 14.18
N ILE A 237 -7.17 5.26 14.51
CA ILE A 237 -5.76 5.55 14.76
C ILE A 237 -5.55 5.42 16.26
N ARG A 238 -5.01 4.28 16.68
CA ARG A 238 -4.75 3.98 18.10
C ARG A 238 -3.50 4.68 18.58
N GLN A 239 -2.51 4.79 17.70
CA GLN A 239 -1.25 5.45 17.99
C GLN A 239 -0.56 5.88 16.69
N PHE A 240 -0.11 7.11 16.66
CA PHE A 240 0.93 7.59 15.77
C PHE A 240 1.84 8.50 16.58
N HIS A 241 3.13 8.16 16.63
CA HIS A 241 4.11 8.87 17.43
C HIS A 241 5.44 8.83 16.69
N LEU A 242 5.97 10.01 16.33
CA LEU A 242 7.20 10.14 15.56
C LEU A 242 8.04 11.29 16.08
N PRO A 243 9.15 11.05 16.83
CA PRO A 243 10.10 12.08 17.21
C PRO A 243 10.84 12.60 15.97
N VAL A 244 10.91 13.93 15.80
CA VAL A 244 11.62 14.59 14.70
C VAL A 244 12.48 15.70 15.27
N GLY A 245 13.79 15.54 15.23
CA GLY A 245 14.74 16.40 15.95
C GLY A 245 14.48 16.39 17.45
N ALA A 246 14.26 17.56 18.04
CA ALA A 246 13.85 17.72 19.43
C ALA A 246 12.32 17.63 19.63
N GLY A 247 11.57 17.62 18.55
CA GLY A 247 10.11 17.69 18.58
C GLY A 247 9.43 16.32 18.40
N LEU A 248 8.11 16.37 18.39
CA LEU A 248 7.24 15.20 18.30
C LEU A 248 6.05 15.46 17.39
N LEU A 249 5.78 14.53 16.46
CA LEU A 249 4.51 14.39 15.74
C LEU A 249 3.68 13.29 16.38
N ALA A 250 2.40 13.57 16.61
CA ALA A 250 1.45 12.59 17.13
C ALA A 250 0.10 12.70 16.42
N ALA A 251 -0.60 11.57 16.33
CA ALA A 251 -1.98 11.51 15.85
C ALA A 251 -2.74 10.42 16.57
N GLU A 252 -4.01 10.67 16.87
CA GLU A 252 -4.94 9.69 17.44
C GLU A 252 -6.37 10.03 17.02
N GLY A 253 -7.27 9.08 17.13
CA GLY A 253 -8.69 9.31 16.88
C GLY A 253 -9.30 8.31 15.94
N SER A 254 -10.48 8.64 15.42
CA SER A 254 -11.26 7.72 14.61
C SER A 254 -12.14 8.42 13.58
N MET A 255 -12.53 7.64 12.59
CA MET A 255 -13.64 7.92 11.69
C MET A 255 -14.59 6.70 11.76
N ASN A 256 -15.86 6.92 12.01
CA ASN A 256 -16.84 5.83 12.04
C ASN A 256 -17.24 5.40 10.60
N SER A 257 -18.02 4.34 10.47
CA SER A 257 -18.53 3.83 9.18
C SER A 257 -19.35 4.84 8.40
N ASP A 258 -20.03 5.76 9.08
CA ASP A 258 -20.83 6.82 8.46
C ASP A 258 -19.97 8.00 8.00
N GLY A 259 -18.66 7.95 8.28
CA GLY A 259 -17.67 8.94 7.90
C GLY A 259 -17.56 10.12 8.86
N GLU A 260 -18.08 10.01 10.07
CA GLU A 260 -17.89 11.04 11.10
C GLU A 260 -16.50 10.96 11.68
N LEU A 261 -15.84 12.11 11.75
CA LEU A 261 -14.44 12.29 12.12
C LEU A 261 -14.31 12.74 13.58
N ALA A 262 -13.36 12.16 14.28
CA ALA A 262 -12.89 12.59 15.61
C ALA A 262 -11.37 12.31 15.68
N ILE A 263 -10.56 13.11 14.96
CA ILE A 263 -9.10 12.89 14.84
C ILE A 263 -8.36 14.11 15.38
N GLN A 264 -7.31 13.84 16.15
CA GLN A 264 -6.41 14.86 16.68
C GLN A 264 -5.01 14.65 16.11
N LEU A 265 -4.42 15.73 15.61
CA LEU A 265 -3.05 15.80 15.15
C LEU A 265 -2.30 16.80 15.99
N ALA A 266 -1.10 16.49 16.41
CA ALA A 266 -0.25 17.36 17.19
C ALA A 266 1.19 17.37 16.68
N ALA A 267 1.77 18.56 16.60
CA ALA A 267 3.20 18.77 16.45
C ALA A 267 3.68 19.56 17.65
N LYS A 268 4.67 19.07 18.37
CA LYS A 268 5.22 19.72 19.55
C LYS A 268 6.70 19.97 19.38
N ASP A 269 7.12 21.20 19.62
CA ASP A 269 8.54 21.62 19.63
C ASP A 269 9.32 21.27 18.36
N MET A 270 8.64 21.31 17.18
CA MET A 270 9.21 20.93 15.90
C MET A 270 10.10 22.02 15.31
N GLU A 271 11.34 21.71 14.97
CA GLU A 271 12.19 22.58 14.16
C GLU A 271 11.57 22.74 12.76
N MET A 272 11.47 23.98 12.24
CA MET A 272 10.84 24.23 10.92
C MET A 272 11.80 24.13 9.73
N SER A 273 13.07 23.90 9.94
CA SER A 273 14.11 23.88 8.89
C SER A 273 13.88 22.82 7.78
N TRP A 274 13.17 21.76 8.07
CA TRP A 274 12.81 20.70 7.11
C TRP A 274 11.56 21.02 6.27
N LEU A 275 10.73 21.95 6.71
CA LEU A 275 9.44 22.23 6.06
C LEU A 275 9.56 22.70 4.60
N PRO A 276 10.49 23.62 4.24
CA PRO A 276 10.70 24.02 2.85
C PRO A 276 11.04 22.85 1.92
N GLN A 277 11.83 21.89 2.39
CA GLN A 277 12.22 20.72 1.59
C GLN A 277 11.02 19.84 1.26
N ILE A 278 10.11 19.61 2.22
CA ILE A 278 8.86 18.85 1.98
C ILE A 278 7.92 19.61 1.03
N LEU A 279 7.87 20.94 1.15
CA LEU A 279 7.05 21.78 0.28
C LEU A 279 7.66 21.99 -1.11
N GLY A 280 8.83 21.39 -1.39
CA GLY A 280 9.54 21.56 -2.67
C GLY A 280 10.08 22.98 -2.88
N ARG A 281 10.25 23.77 -1.80
CA ARG A 281 10.66 25.16 -1.80
C ARG A 281 12.07 25.33 -1.21
N ASN A 282 13.06 24.69 -1.83
CA ASN A 282 14.46 24.73 -1.39
C ASN A 282 15.10 26.12 -1.51
N ASP A 283 14.42 27.06 -2.13
CA ASP A 283 14.80 28.45 -2.31
C ASP A 283 14.53 29.31 -1.05
N ILE A 284 13.75 28.81 -0.09
CA ILE A 284 13.33 29.53 1.10
C ILE A 284 14.00 28.92 2.34
N ARG A 285 14.55 29.76 3.19
CA ARG A 285 14.99 29.37 4.54
C ARG A 285 13.89 29.68 5.54
N MET A 286 13.41 28.68 6.23
CA MET A 286 12.46 28.82 7.32
C MET A 286 13.08 28.23 8.60
N GLY A 287 12.84 28.89 9.72
CA GLY A 287 13.27 28.41 11.02
C GLY A 287 12.30 28.83 12.10
N GLY A 288 12.57 28.38 13.31
CA GLY A 288 11.72 28.55 14.48
C GLY A 288 11.24 27.21 15.01
N ARG A 289 10.63 27.26 16.19
CA ARG A 289 10.09 26.08 16.88
C ARG A 289 8.58 26.09 16.80
N LEU A 290 8.04 25.15 16.06
CA LEU A 290 6.61 24.98 15.80
C LEU A 290 5.95 24.09 16.87
N THR A 291 4.86 24.58 17.44
CA THR A 291 3.86 23.75 18.15
C THR A 291 2.52 23.97 17.47
N ALA A 292 1.87 22.89 17.03
CA ALA A 292 0.60 22.95 16.32
C ALA A 292 -0.35 21.85 16.79
N GLY A 293 -1.64 22.14 16.77
CA GLY A 293 -2.72 21.19 16.99
C GLY A 293 -3.77 21.36 15.92
N VAL A 294 -4.30 20.23 15.44
CA VAL A 294 -5.45 20.18 14.53
C VAL A 294 -6.44 19.16 15.06
N VAL A 295 -7.68 19.59 15.28
CA VAL A 295 -8.80 18.70 15.61
C VAL A 295 -9.72 18.63 14.41
N LEU A 296 -9.83 17.43 13.82
CA LEU A 296 -10.73 17.15 12.72
C LEU A 296 -12.04 16.56 13.28
N SER A 297 -13.14 17.16 12.89
CA SER A 297 -14.51 16.77 13.26
C SER A 297 -15.45 16.84 12.06
N GLY A 298 -16.75 16.63 12.28
CA GLY A 298 -17.75 16.60 11.23
C GLY A 298 -17.70 15.31 10.40
N ASN A 299 -18.13 15.36 9.14
CA ASN A 299 -18.19 14.21 8.26
C ASN A 299 -17.13 14.28 7.17
N LYS A 300 -16.62 13.13 6.71
CA LYS A 300 -15.59 13.06 5.63
C LYS A 300 -15.96 13.81 4.35
N THR A 301 -17.25 14.01 4.09
CA THR A 301 -17.74 14.79 2.94
C THR A 301 -17.83 16.29 3.21
N SER A 302 -17.85 16.68 4.47
CA SER A 302 -17.83 18.07 4.94
C SER A 302 -17.03 18.16 6.24
N PRO A 303 -15.70 17.99 6.16
CA PRO A 303 -14.85 18.02 7.35
C PRO A 303 -14.77 19.44 7.94
N GLU A 304 -14.61 19.48 9.26
CA GLU A 304 -14.34 20.68 10.02
C GLU A 304 -13.01 20.52 10.76
N ALA A 305 -12.17 21.55 10.72
CA ALA A 305 -10.86 21.53 11.35
C ALA A 305 -10.68 22.75 12.25
N ASP A 306 -10.43 22.52 13.54
CA ASP A 306 -9.93 23.54 14.45
C ASP A 306 -8.41 23.47 14.46
N ILE A 307 -7.77 24.61 14.15
CA ILE A 307 -6.34 24.71 13.93
C ILE A 307 -5.76 25.68 14.95
N SER A 308 -4.72 25.26 15.65
CA SER A 308 -3.90 26.10 16.51
C SER A 308 -2.43 25.97 16.14
N ILE A 309 -1.73 27.07 15.96
CA ILE A 309 -0.30 27.11 15.61
C ILE A 309 0.38 28.14 16.52
N GLY A 310 1.52 27.78 17.10
CA GLY A 310 2.45 28.65 17.74
C GLY A 310 3.86 28.42 17.19
N ILE A 311 4.59 29.49 16.90
CA ILE A 311 5.98 29.40 16.45
C ILE A 311 6.82 30.37 17.30
N GLU A 312 7.82 29.82 17.94
CA GLU A 312 8.83 30.62 18.68
C GLU A 312 9.98 30.95 17.72
N HIS A 313 10.41 32.20 17.75
CA HIS A 313 11.49 32.74 16.91
C HIS A 313 11.38 32.38 15.43
N PRO A 314 10.20 32.58 14.80
CA PRO A 314 10.05 32.27 13.38
C PRO A 314 10.93 33.16 12.53
N ASN A 315 11.56 32.57 11.51
CA ASN A 315 12.23 33.34 10.46
C ASN A 315 11.77 32.87 9.08
N TYR A 316 11.76 33.80 8.14
CA TYR A 316 11.47 33.55 6.73
C TYR A 316 12.51 34.35 5.91
N GLY A 317 13.47 33.64 5.35
CA GLY A 317 14.64 34.26 4.75
C GLY A 317 15.45 35.04 5.79
N GLU A 318 15.61 36.36 5.58
CA GLU A 318 16.33 37.28 6.47
C GLU A 318 15.40 37.94 7.52
N ILE A 319 14.09 37.74 7.39
CA ILE A 319 13.11 38.36 8.30
C ILE A 319 12.87 37.43 9.48
N SER A 320 13.09 37.95 10.68
CA SER A 320 12.85 37.23 11.95
C SER A 320 11.84 37.93 12.82
N PHE A 321 11.10 37.15 13.60
CA PHE A 321 10.13 37.59 14.57
C PHE A 321 10.38 36.86 15.91
N ASP A 322 9.81 37.39 17.00
CA ASP A 322 9.93 36.77 18.33
C ASP A 322 8.91 35.62 18.46
N SER A 323 7.70 35.84 17.97
CA SER A 323 6.66 34.81 17.98
C SER A 323 5.64 35.02 16.87
N PHE A 324 5.03 33.89 16.46
CA PHE A 324 3.83 33.88 15.66
C PHE A 324 2.82 32.92 16.31
N SER A 325 1.55 33.26 16.31
CA SER A 325 0.46 32.38 16.69
C SER A 325 -0.75 32.54 15.78
N LEU A 326 -1.47 31.46 15.58
CA LEU A 326 -2.66 31.40 14.73
C LEU A 326 -3.70 30.47 15.35
N MET A 327 -4.95 30.91 15.35
CA MET A 327 -6.13 30.11 15.64
C MET A 327 -7.13 30.29 14.51
N ALA A 328 -7.54 29.19 13.90
CA ALA A 328 -8.47 29.20 12.78
C ALA A 328 -9.42 28.00 12.85
N ASN A 329 -10.59 28.16 12.27
CA ASN A 329 -11.52 27.09 11.96
C ASN A 329 -11.71 27.00 10.45
N ALA A 330 -11.61 25.78 9.89
CA ALA A 330 -11.83 25.52 8.48
C ALA A 330 -13.06 24.64 8.31
N LYS A 331 -14.03 25.07 7.48
CA LYS A 331 -15.26 24.34 7.18
C LYS A 331 -15.77 24.72 5.80
N SER A 332 -16.15 23.72 4.97
CA SER A 332 -16.83 23.95 3.67
C SER A 332 -16.16 25.03 2.80
N ASN A 333 -14.86 24.86 2.54
CA ASN A 333 -14.04 25.80 1.75
C ASN A 333 -13.91 27.22 2.34
N VAL A 334 -14.26 27.42 3.61
CA VAL A 334 -14.11 28.69 4.34
C VAL A 334 -13.13 28.47 5.47
N VAL A 335 -12.12 29.33 5.58
CA VAL A 335 -11.22 29.40 6.73
C VAL A 335 -11.53 30.67 7.50
N THR A 336 -12.04 30.52 8.70
CA THR A 336 -12.27 31.62 9.63
C THR A 336 -11.04 31.80 10.50
N LEU A 337 -10.29 32.86 10.27
CA LEU A 337 -9.16 33.27 11.05
C LEU A 337 -9.67 33.96 12.34
N GLN A 338 -9.65 33.24 13.45
CA GLN A 338 -10.09 33.75 14.74
C GLN A 338 -9.10 34.74 15.30
N ASN A 339 -7.81 34.42 15.16
CA ASN A 339 -6.71 35.29 15.57
C ASN A 339 -5.42 34.82 14.87
N ALA A 340 -4.69 35.74 14.28
CA ALA A 340 -3.28 35.57 13.93
C ALA A 340 -2.52 36.73 14.58
N LEU A 341 -1.44 36.42 15.29
CA LEU A 341 -0.62 37.39 15.99
C LEU A 341 0.84 37.16 15.66
N VAL A 342 1.53 38.24 15.28
CA VAL A 342 2.98 38.23 15.12
C VAL A 342 3.59 39.30 16.04
N SER A 343 4.73 39.03 16.66
CA SER A 343 5.44 39.98 17.51
C SER A 343 6.92 40.10 17.14
N LYS A 344 7.45 41.31 17.26
CA LYS A 344 8.89 41.62 17.14
C LYS A 344 9.26 42.81 18.05
N GLY A 345 9.99 42.55 19.11
CA GLY A 345 10.27 43.57 20.15
C GLY A 345 8.98 44.10 20.77
N ASN A 346 8.77 45.41 20.66
CA ASN A 346 7.56 46.07 21.12
C ASN A 346 6.42 46.08 20.07
N TYR A 347 6.69 45.67 18.83
CA TYR A 347 5.71 45.71 17.73
C TYR A 347 4.84 44.45 17.73
N ARG A 348 3.55 44.65 17.51
CA ARG A 348 2.57 43.57 17.37
C ARG A 348 1.67 43.86 16.20
N ALA A 349 1.44 42.84 15.40
CA ALA A 349 0.41 42.86 14.36
C ALA A 349 -0.55 41.69 14.57
N SER A 350 -1.84 41.98 14.45
CA SER A 350 -2.87 40.93 14.53
C SER A 350 -3.80 40.99 13.33
N ALA A 351 -4.35 39.85 12.99
CA ALA A 351 -5.32 39.70 11.91
C ALA A 351 -6.47 38.79 12.34
N LYS A 352 -7.67 39.11 11.86
CA LYS A 352 -8.89 38.30 11.97
C LYS A 352 -9.64 38.36 10.65
N GLY A 353 -10.41 37.33 10.30
CA GLY A 353 -11.18 37.43 9.09
C GLY A 353 -11.62 36.11 8.50
N ILE A 354 -12.04 36.19 7.28
CA ILE A 354 -12.50 35.04 6.48
C ILE A 354 -11.62 34.93 5.24
N LEU A 355 -11.12 33.74 5.00
CA LEU A 355 -10.26 33.40 3.87
C LEU A 355 -10.93 32.27 3.06
N PRO A 356 -10.90 32.32 1.73
CA PRO A 356 -11.27 31.17 0.90
C PRO A 356 -10.34 30.00 1.14
N GLY A 357 -10.90 28.79 1.36
CA GLY A 357 -10.13 27.59 1.60
C GLY A 357 -9.27 27.16 0.40
N ASN A 358 -9.67 27.50 -0.82
CA ASN A 358 -8.93 27.24 -2.04
C ASN A 358 -7.56 27.96 -2.10
N LEU A 359 -7.32 29.01 -1.32
CA LEU A 359 -5.99 29.62 -1.16
C LEU A 359 -4.96 28.64 -0.60
N PHE A 360 -5.40 27.63 0.15
CA PHE A 360 -4.55 26.64 0.79
C PHE A 360 -4.51 25.30 0.06
N THR A 361 -5.57 24.97 -0.67
CA THR A 361 -5.70 23.66 -1.35
C THR A 361 -5.36 23.71 -2.83
N GLY A 362 -5.28 24.90 -3.43
CA GLY A 362 -5.09 25.08 -4.87
C GLY A 362 -6.28 24.56 -5.73
N SER A 363 -7.38 24.20 -5.09
CA SER A 363 -8.59 23.71 -5.78
C SER A 363 -9.36 24.87 -6.39
N THR A 364 -9.75 24.76 -7.66
CA THR A 364 -10.65 25.71 -8.33
C THR A 364 -12.09 25.29 -8.05
N THR A 365 -12.70 25.84 -6.98
CA THR A 365 -14.14 25.71 -6.75
C THR A 365 -14.85 26.97 -7.27
N ASP A 366 -15.98 26.78 -7.95
CA ASP A 366 -16.78 27.88 -8.53
C ASP A 366 -17.53 28.73 -7.50
N GLU A 367 -17.50 28.39 -6.22
CA GLU A 367 -18.10 29.18 -5.14
C GLU A 367 -17.17 30.32 -4.71
N ALA A 368 -17.57 31.54 -5.02
CA ALA A 368 -16.87 32.75 -4.58
C ALA A 368 -17.04 32.96 -3.06
N VAL A 369 -16.04 32.55 -2.28
CA VAL A 369 -15.95 32.91 -0.87
C VAL A 369 -15.34 34.30 -0.75
N PRO A 370 -15.95 35.25 -0.04
CA PRO A 370 -15.39 36.59 0.12
C PRO A 370 -14.12 36.55 0.95
N LEU A 371 -13.09 37.24 0.50
CA LEU A 371 -11.90 37.54 1.29
C LEU A 371 -12.17 38.78 2.13
N SER A 372 -12.14 38.66 3.46
CA SER A 372 -12.28 39.79 4.39
C SER A 372 -11.34 39.58 5.56
N VAL A 373 -10.36 40.44 5.67
CA VAL A 373 -9.37 40.37 6.77
C VAL A 373 -9.19 41.75 7.39
N ASP A 374 -9.39 41.85 8.70
CA ASP A 374 -9.11 43.00 9.51
C ASP A 374 -7.70 42.90 10.08
N PHE A 375 -6.88 43.92 9.83
CA PHE A 375 -5.54 44.02 10.36
C PHE A 375 -5.47 45.09 11.43
N ASN A 376 -4.81 44.78 12.52
CA ASN A 376 -4.46 45.76 13.54
C ASN A 376 -2.95 45.77 13.75
N LEU A 377 -2.35 46.95 13.75
CA LEU A 377 -0.93 47.17 14.02
C LEU A 377 -0.79 48.02 15.28
N ASP A 378 -0.16 47.45 16.31
CA ASP A 378 -0.01 48.06 17.62
C ASP A 378 1.44 48.48 17.85
N GLN A 379 1.66 49.68 18.33
CA GLN A 379 2.97 50.30 18.63
C GLN A 379 3.92 50.39 17.41
N ALA A 380 3.39 50.47 16.18
CA ALA A 380 4.20 50.71 14.99
C ALA A 380 4.74 52.17 15.06
N ASP A 381 6.07 52.30 15.16
CA ASP A 381 6.73 53.57 14.93
C ASP A 381 6.83 53.78 13.40
N MET A 382 6.18 54.79 12.90
CA MET A 382 6.16 55.12 11.45
C MET A 382 7.23 56.17 11.08
N ASN A 383 8.35 56.18 11.80
CA ASN A 383 9.48 57.07 11.47
C ASN A 383 10.48 56.39 10.53
#